data_1717f45af95ce252341742132d218304
#
_entry.id   1717f45af95ce252341742132d218304
#
_cell.length_a   1.000
_cell.length_b   1.000
_cell.length_c   1.000
_cell.angle_alpha   90.00
_cell.angle_beta   90.00
_cell.angle_gamma   90.00
#
_symmetry.space_group_name_H-M   'P 1'
#
loop_
_entity.id
_entity.type
_entity.pdbx_description
1 polymer ?
#
loop_
_entity_poly.entity_id
_entity_poly.type
_entity_poly.pdbx_seq_one_letter_code
_entity_poly.pdbx_strand_id
1 'polypeptide(L)'
;MKFQSQFGSERTGIQLAPMIDIVFLLLIFFIVLWNYARFETEIDISVPAASSGENPQRTIGEIVVNVRKTGEIVVEGLTKTDPELLGMFRDIVAAYPDQAVILRGDRKAEFDHIVRVLNVCQQAGIWNVSFATAP
;
A
#
# COMPACT_ATOMS: atom_id res chain seq x y z
N MET A 1 -55.17 41.46 42.89
CA MET A 1 -53.95 41.35 42.15
C MET A 1 -53.53 39.88 42.14
N LYS A 2 -53.68 39.23 41.02
CA LYS A 2 -53.19 37.85 40.87
C LYS A 2 -51.80 37.92 40.34
N PHE A 3 -50.78 37.57 41.17
CA PHE A 3 -49.46 37.32 40.70
C PHE A 3 -49.44 35.96 40.05
N GLN A 4 -49.49 35.92 38.73
CA GLN A 4 -49.12 34.73 37.98
C GLN A 4 -47.62 34.60 38.04
N SER A 5 -47.11 33.70 38.86
CA SER A 5 -45.77 33.26 38.81
C SER A 5 -45.60 32.44 37.52
N GLN A 6 -45.11 33.11 36.50
CA GLN A 6 -44.56 32.41 35.32
C GLN A 6 -43.20 31.84 35.70
N PHE A 7 -43.20 30.78 36.49
CA PHE A 7 -42.09 29.88 36.48
C PHE A 7 -42.26 28.98 35.24
N GLY A 8 -41.92 29.53 34.10
CA GLY A 8 -41.60 28.70 32.97
C GLY A 8 -40.45 27.78 33.37
N SER A 9 -40.76 26.53 33.59
CA SER A 9 -39.72 25.51 33.73
C SER A 9 -38.97 25.48 32.41
N GLU A 10 -37.91 26.28 32.31
CA GLU A 10 -36.91 26.07 31.31
C GLU A 10 -36.33 24.70 31.58
N ARG A 11 -36.90 23.72 30.94
CA ARG A 11 -36.21 22.43 30.79
C ARG A 11 -34.97 22.74 29.99
N THR A 12 -33.87 22.97 30.67
CA THR A 12 -32.56 22.93 30.08
C THR A 12 -32.35 21.50 29.62
N GLY A 13 -32.96 21.17 28.49
CA GLY A 13 -32.68 19.92 27.80
C GLY A 13 -31.23 19.96 27.36
N ILE A 14 -30.48 18.94 27.72
CA ILE A 14 -29.12 18.73 27.17
C ILE A 14 -29.29 18.76 25.66
N GLN A 15 -28.65 19.73 25.03
CA GLN A 15 -28.60 19.79 23.56
C GLN A 15 -27.74 18.66 23.05
N LEU A 16 -28.34 17.66 22.43
CA LEU A 16 -27.62 16.52 21.88
C LEU A 16 -26.94 16.83 20.53
N ALA A 17 -27.43 17.83 19.82
CA ALA A 17 -26.91 18.18 18.51
C ALA A 17 -25.41 18.52 18.50
N PRO A 18 -24.84 19.32 19.41
CA PRO A 18 -23.40 19.56 19.48
C PRO A 18 -22.61 18.30 19.84
N MET A 19 -23.19 17.43 20.65
CA MET A 19 -22.53 16.16 21.02
C MET A 19 -22.45 15.21 19.82
N ILE A 20 -23.50 15.13 19.03
CA ILE A 20 -23.54 14.33 17.80
C ILE A 20 -22.51 14.86 16.80
N ASP A 21 -22.38 16.17 16.67
CA ASP A 21 -21.41 16.80 15.78
C ASP A 21 -19.96 16.43 16.17
N ILE A 22 -19.63 16.52 17.47
CA ILE A 22 -18.31 16.12 17.96
C ILE A 22 -18.03 14.65 17.68
N VAL A 23 -18.99 13.77 17.92
CA VAL A 23 -18.83 12.33 17.66
C VAL A 23 -18.68 12.08 16.16
N PHE A 24 -19.42 12.80 15.33
CA PHE A 24 -19.33 12.68 13.88
C PHE A 24 -17.98 13.16 13.35
N LEU A 25 -17.46 14.27 13.87
CA LEU A 25 -16.11 14.76 13.52
C LEU A 25 -15.02 13.78 13.95
N LEU A 26 -15.15 13.19 15.14
CA LEU A 26 -14.24 12.13 15.60
C LEU A 26 -14.29 10.92 14.68
N LEU A 27 -15.47 10.51 14.26
CA LEU A 27 -15.64 9.39 13.34
C LEU A 27 -14.94 9.67 12.00
N ILE A 28 -15.15 10.84 11.41
CA ILE A 28 -14.49 11.26 10.18
C ILE A 28 -12.97 11.28 10.37
N PHE A 29 -12.51 11.83 11.48
CA PHE A 29 -11.09 11.87 11.82
C PHE A 29 -10.47 10.47 11.86
N PHE A 30 -11.11 9.51 12.53
CA PHE A 30 -10.62 8.14 12.57
C PHE A 30 -10.67 7.45 11.21
N ILE A 31 -11.68 7.70 10.39
CA ILE A 31 -11.76 7.15 9.04
C ILE A 31 -10.60 7.67 8.18
N VAL A 32 -10.30 8.96 8.27
CA VAL A 32 -9.19 9.58 7.53
C VAL A 32 -7.85 9.02 8.01
N LEU A 33 -7.66 8.92 9.33
CA LEU A 33 -6.44 8.31 9.90
C LEU A 33 -6.29 6.85 9.47
N TRP A 34 -7.36 6.09 9.49
CA TRP A 34 -7.36 4.69 9.04
C TRP A 34 -6.97 4.57 7.57
N ASN A 35 -7.50 5.46 6.75
CA ASN A 35 -7.17 5.49 5.33
C ASN A 35 -5.71 5.90 5.11
N TYR A 36 -5.23 6.89 5.86
CA TYR A 36 -3.84 7.33 5.81
C TYR A 36 -2.86 6.25 6.29
N ALA A 37 -3.21 5.57 7.38
CA ALA A 37 -2.39 4.47 7.93
C ALA A 37 -2.26 3.29 6.94
N ARG A 38 -3.24 3.09 6.06
CA ARG A 38 -3.13 2.06 5.02
C ARG A 38 -2.08 2.37 3.97
N PHE A 39 -1.77 3.64 3.74
CA PHE A 39 -0.69 4.01 2.82
C PHE A 39 0.71 3.81 3.41
N GLU A 40 0.83 3.79 4.74
CA GLU A 40 2.10 3.51 5.40
C GLU A 40 2.31 2.02 5.68
N THR A 41 1.24 1.23 5.65
CA THR A 41 1.30 -0.19 5.93
C THR A 41 1.31 -1.00 4.63
N GLU A 42 2.22 -0.72 3.73
CA GLU A 42 2.81 -1.82 2.99
C GLU A 42 3.85 -2.45 3.92
N ILE A 43 3.33 -2.97 5.01
CA ILE A 43 4.08 -3.88 5.85
C ILE A 43 4.44 -5.05 4.96
N ASP A 44 5.74 -5.34 4.89
CA ASP A 44 6.28 -6.66 4.83
C ASP A 44 5.29 -7.69 5.38
N ILE A 45 4.36 -8.12 4.55
CA ILE A 45 3.77 -9.41 4.76
C ILE A 45 4.83 -10.37 4.29
N SER A 46 5.73 -10.70 5.21
CA SER A 46 6.50 -11.92 5.06
C SER A 46 5.49 -13.04 5.03
N VAL A 47 5.06 -13.38 3.84
CA VAL A 47 4.38 -14.65 3.61
C VAL A 47 5.43 -15.69 3.97
N PRO A 48 5.24 -16.50 5.03
CA PRO A 48 6.13 -17.61 5.27
C PRO A 48 6.16 -18.40 3.98
N ALA A 49 7.33 -18.63 3.44
CA ALA A 49 7.50 -19.54 2.35
C ALA A 49 7.03 -20.91 2.83
N ALA A 50 5.76 -21.20 2.63
CA ALA A 50 5.24 -22.54 2.73
C ALA A 50 5.85 -23.29 1.56
N SER A 51 6.93 -23.98 1.87
CA SER A 51 7.49 -25.00 1.03
C SER A 51 6.41 -25.96 0.58
N SER A 52 6.37 -26.18 -0.75
CA SER A 52 5.80 -27.34 -1.41
C SER A 52 4.35 -27.70 -1.08
N GLY A 53 3.49 -27.43 -2.04
CA GLY A 53 2.18 -28.03 -2.11
C GLY A 53 1.22 -27.23 -2.94
N GLU A 54 1.04 -27.67 -4.18
CA GLU A 54 -0.12 -27.43 -5.02
C GLU A 54 -0.63 -25.99 -5.12
N ASN A 55 -0.28 -25.41 -6.22
CA ASN A 55 -0.89 -24.37 -6.99
C ASN A 55 -2.18 -23.75 -6.40
N PRO A 56 -2.11 -22.79 -5.48
CA PRO A 56 -3.22 -21.89 -5.33
C PRO A 56 -3.22 -21.02 -6.57
N GLN A 57 -4.34 -20.93 -7.24
CA GLN A 57 -4.56 -19.98 -8.31
C GLN A 57 -4.02 -18.63 -7.85
N ARG A 58 -2.78 -18.32 -8.22
CA ARG A 58 -2.23 -17.00 -8.04
C ARG A 58 -3.15 -16.08 -8.83
N THR A 59 -3.95 -15.34 -8.13
CA THR A 59 -4.51 -14.11 -8.69
C THR A 59 -3.34 -13.42 -9.33
N ILE A 60 -3.40 -13.13 -10.61
CA ILE A 60 -2.35 -12.44 -11.35
C ILE A 60 -2.21 -11.08 -10.69
N GLY A 61 -1.40 -11.02 -9.64
CA GLY A 61 -1.08 -9.81 -8.90
C GLY A 61 0.12 -9.13 -9.53
N GLU A 62 0.22 -7.84 -9.32
CA GLU A 62 1.40 -7.08 -9.70
C GLU A 62 2.58 -7.45 -8.81
N ILE A 63 3.76 -7.62 -9.40
CA ILE A 63 5.00 -7.85 -8.66
C ILE A 63 5.61 -6.49 -8.36
N VAL A 64 5.83 -6.20 -7.09
CA VAL A 64 6.50 -4.96 -6.65
C VAL A 64 7.98 -5.22 -6.47
N VAL A 65 8.77 -4.48 -7.22
CA VAL A 65 10.25 -4.48 -7.11
C VAL A 65 10.69 -3.17 -6.49
N ASN A 66 11.26 -3.25 -5.30
CA ASN A 66 11.77 -2.09 -4.60
C ASN A 66 13.25 -1.90 -4.89
N VAL A 67 13.63 -0.70 -5.28
CA VAL A 67 15.02 -0.32 -5.47
C VAL A 67 15.42 0.66 -4.37
N ARG A 68 16.33 0.24 -3.52
CA ARG A 68 16.83 1.06 -2.42
C ARG A 68 17.81 2.13 -2.92
N LYS A 69 18.04 3.11 -2.08
CA LYS A 69 19.02 4.18 -2.32
C LYS A 69 20.41 3.65 -2.71
N THR A 70 20.80 2.52 -2.14
CA THR A 70 22.10 1.86 -2.41
C THR A 70 22.13 1.09 -3.73
N GLY A 71 21.01 0.99 -4.43
CA GLY A 71 20.85 0.17 -5.62
C GLY A 71 20.46 -1.28 -5.34
N GLU A 72 20.26 -1.63 -4.08
CA GLU A 72 19.82 -2.94 -3.67
C GLU A 72 18.37 -3.19 -4.13
N ILE A 73 18.14 -4.36 -4.73
CA ILE A 73 16.83 -4.77 -5.24
C ILE A 73 16.17 -5.68 -4.22
N VAL A 74 14.95 -5.34 -3.83
CA VAL A 74 14.16 -6.12 -2.88
C VAL A 74 12.84 -6.51 -3.52
N VAL A 75 12.57 -7.80 -3.59
CA VAL A 75 11.32 -8.36 -4.07
C VAL A 75 10.74 -9.27 -3.00
N GLU A 76 9.50 -9.03 -2.60
CA GLU A 76 8.83 -9.79 -1.54
C GLU A 76 9.65 -9.88 -0.23
N GLY A 77 10.30 -8.79 0.15
CA GLY A 77 11.15 -8.72 1.35
C GLY A 77 12.53 -9.39 1.22
N LEU A 78 12.86 -9.98 0.08
CA LEU A 78 14.13 -10.64 -0.17
C LEU A 78 15.01 -9.81 -1.10
N THR A 79 16.27 -9.62 -0.71
CA THR A 79 17.26 -8.99 -1.57
C THR A 79 17.63 -9.93 -2.70
N LYS A 80 17.58 -9.41 -3.93
CA LYS A 80 17.91 -10.14 -5.14
C LYS A 80 19.07 -9.48 -5.87
N THR A 81 19.95 -10.31 -6.44
CA THR A 81 20.93 -9.85 -7.41
C THR A 81 20.32 -9.76 -8.80
N ASP A 82 20.97 -9.04 -9.72
CA ASP A 82 20.46 -8.90 -11.09
C ASP A 82 20.25 -10.26 -11.79
N PRO A 83 21.18 -11.24 -11.72
CA PRO A 83 20.96 -12.58 -12.29
C PRO A 83 19.81 -13.34 -11.63
N GLU A 84 19.64 -13.24 -10.32
CA GLU A 84 18.55 -13.89 -9.59
C GLU A 84 17.20 -13.29 -9.99
N LEU A 85 17.12 -11.96 -10.11
CA LEU A 85 15.92 -11.26 -10.54
C LEU A 85 15.55 -11.64 -11.98
N LEU A 86 16.54 -11.71 -12.87
CA LEU A 86 16.35 -12.12 -14.27
C LEU A 86 15.81 -13.55 -14.35
N GLY A 87 16.37 -14.48 -13.61
CA GLY A 87 15.93 -15.87 -13.55
C GLY A 87 14.49 -15.99 -13.04
N MET A 88 14.18 -15.28 -11.96
CA MET A 88 12.83 -15.23 -11.41
C MET A 88 11.81 -14.68 -12.41
N PHE A 89 12.13 -13.61 -13.09
CA PHE A 89 11.24 -13.00 -14.07
C PHE A 89 11.04 -13.87 -15.31
N ARG A 90 12.07 -14.56 -15.77
CA ARG A 90 11.94 -15.52 -16.88
C ARG A 90 11.01 -16.66 -16.55
N ASP A 91 11.09 -17.20 -15.34
CA ASP A 91 10.20 -18.26 -14.88
C ASP A 91 8.75 -17.78 -14.79
N ILE A 92 8.54 -16.56 -14.31
CA ILE A 92 7.21 -15.95 -14.20
C ILE A 92 6.61 -15.68 -15.57
N VAL A 93 7.38 -15.12 -16.50
CA VAL A 93 6.91 -14.82 -17.86
C VAL A 93 6.58 -16.09 -18.62
N ALA A 94 7.30 -17.19 -18.40
CA ALA A 94 6.98 -18.49 -19.00
C ALA A 94 5.59 -18.98 -18.59
N ALA A 95 5.19 -18.70 -17.36
CA ALA A 95 3.86 -19.05 -16.84
C ALA A 95 2.79 -17.98 -17.13
N TYR A 96 3.18 -16.71 -17.06
CA TYR A 96 2.29 -15.54 -17.19
C TYR A 96 2.92 -14.49 -18.11
N PRO A 97 2.68 -14.55 -19.43
CA PRO A 97 3.31 -13.62 -20.40
C PRO A 97 2.96 -12.14 -20.19
N ASP A 98 1.79 -11.88 -19.60
CA ASP A 98 1.27 -10.52 -19.37
C ASP A 98 1.51 -10.03 -17.93
N GLN A 99 2.48 -10.61 -17.23
CA GLN A 99 2.79 -10.22 -15.87
C GLN A 99 3.13 -8.74 -15.77
N ALA A 100 2.44 -8.03 -14.88
CA ALA A 100 2.71 -6.63 -14.55
C ALA A 100 3.73 -6.53 -13.42
N VAL A 101 4.64 -5.57 -13.55
CA VAL A 101 5.65 -5.24 -12.54
C VAL A 101 5.54 -3.77 -12.16
N ILE A 102 5.51 -3.50 -10.87
CA ILE A 102 5.62 -2.15 -10.34
C ILE A 102 7.05 -1.95 -9.85
N LEU A 103 7.76 -1.04 -10.48
CA LEU A 103 9.11 -0.64 -10.10
C LEU A 103 9.03 0.54 -9.14
N ARG A 104 9.31 0.29 -7.87
CA ARG A 104 9.26 1.31 -6.83
C ARG A 104 10.69 1.74 -6.45
N GLY A 105 11.05 2.95 -6.80
CA GLY A 105 12.34 3.54 -6.44
C GLY A 105 12.27 4.36 -5.16
N ASP A 106 13.31 4.26 -4.32
CA ASP A 106 13.51 5.21 -3.25
C ASP A 106 13.71 6.60 -3.85
N ARG A 107 13.22 7.64 -3.17
CA ARG A 107 13.38 9.04 -3.62
C ARG A 107 14.83 9.44 -3.87
N LYS A 108 15.74 8.85 -3.13
CA LYS A 108 17.19 9.11 -3.20
C LYS A 108 17.94 8.10 -4.04
N ALA A 109 17.23 7.13 -4.65
CA ALA A 109 17.86 6.18 -5.54
C ALA A 109 18.35 6.89 -6.80
N GLU A 110 19.57 6.56 -7.24
CA GLU A 110 20.09 7.06 -8.49
C GLU A 110 19.31 6.49 -9.66
N PHE A 111 19.10 7.30 -10.68
CA PHE A 111 18.35 6.91 -11.87
C PHE A 111 18.98 5.69 -12.57
N ASP A 112 20.29 5.56 -12.54
CA ASP A 112 21.02 4.42 -13.12
C ASP A 112 20.59 3.07 -12.50
N HIS A 113 20.29 3.04 -11.21
CA HIS A 113 19.79 1.84 -10.54
C HIS A 113 18.40 1.45 -11.06
N ILE A 114 17.56 2.41 -11.30
CA ILE A 114 16.20 2.20 -11.86
C ILE A 114 16.31 1.65 -13.29
N VAL A 115 17.15 2.26 -14.11
CA VAL A 115 17.37 1.83 -15.51
C VAL A 115 17.95 0.42 -15.56
N ARG A 116 18.86 0.08 -14.66
CA ARG A 116 19.41 -1.28 -14.56
C ARG A 116 18.33 -2.32 -14.32
N VAL A 117 17.42 -2.08 -13.38
CA VAL A 117 16.32 -2.99 -13.10
C VAL A 117 15.32 -3.05 -14.26
N LEU A 118 15.06 -1.93 -14.91
CA LEU A 118 14.22 -1.88 -16.10
C LEU A 118 14.81 -2.75 -17.23
N ASN A 119 16.11 -2.70 -17.43
CA ASN A 119 16.79 -3.55 -18.41
C ASN A 119 16.64 -5.03 -18.08
N VAL A 120 16.71 -5.41 -16.81
CA VAL A 120 16.46 -6.79 -16.37
C VAL A 120 15.03 -7.22 -16.71
N CYS A 121 14.05 -6.36 -16.47
CA CYS A 121 12.65 -6.63 -16.85
C CYS A 121 12.51 -6.86 -18.36
N GLN A 122 13.13 -6.02 -19.18
CA GLN A 122 13.08 -6.12 -20.64
C GLN A 122 13.77 -7.39 -21.16
N GLN A 123 14.92 -7.74 -20.59
CA GLN A 123 15.63 -8.99 -20.93
C GLN A 123 14.82 -10.25 -20.60
N ALA A 124 14.02 -10.18 -19.55
CA ALA A 124 13.12 -11.27 -19.18
C ALA A 124 11.85 -11.33 -20.04
N GLY A 125 11.56 -10.30 -20.83
CA GLY A 125 10.35 -10.21 -21.64
C GLY A 125 9.16 -9.56 -20.94
N ILE A 126 9.40 -8.83 -19.85
CA ILE A 126 8.37 -8.07 -19.15
C ILE A 126 8.31 -6.65 -19.74
N TRP A 127 7.18 -6.32 -20.33
CA TRP A 127 6.93 -5.01 -20.95
C TRP A 127 5.92 -4.15 -20.20
N ASN A 128 5.08 -4.78 -19.37
CA ASN A 128 4.09 -4.09 -18.54
C ASN A 128 4.72 -3.65 -17.22
N VAL A 129 5.46 -2.54 -17.24
CA VAL A 129 6.17 -1.98 -16.11
C VAL A 129 5.59 -0.62 -15.77
N SER A 130 5.16 -0.47 -14.53
CA SER A 130 4.73 0.79 -13.94
C SER A 130 5.76 1.31 -12.96
N PHE A 131 5.85 2.63 -12.81
CA PHE A 131 6.79 3.25 -11.90
C PHE A 131 6.05 3.87 -10.71
N ALA A 132 6.62 3.70 -9.53
CA ALA A 132 6.16 4.35 -8.32
C ALA A 132 7.35 4.88 -7.52
N THR A 133 7.13 5.92 -6.75
CA THR A 133 8.12 6.43 -5.78
C THR A 133 7.77 5.89 -4.42
N ALA A 134 8.77 5.39 -3.71
CA ALA A 134 8.61 5.08 -2.30
C ALA A 134 8.44 6.36 -1.50
N PRO A 135 7.60 6.37 -0.48
CA PRO A 135 7.40 7.53 0.37
C PRO A 135 8.65 7.92 1.14
#